data_acfcb07e11f15f5c6e7ea9f50055ed0a
#
_entry.id   acfcb07e11f15f5c6e7ea9f50055ed0a
#
_cell.length_a   1.000
_cell.length_b   1.000
_cell.length_c   1.000
_cell.angle_alpha   90.00
_cell.angle_beta   90.00
_cell.angle_gamma   90.00
#
_symmetry.space_group_name_H-M   'P 1'
#
loop_
_entity.id
_entity.type
_entity.pdbx_description
1 polymer ?
#
loop_
_entity_poly.entity_id
_entity_poly.type
_entity_poly.pdbx_seq_one_letter_code
_entity_poly.pdbx_strand_id
1 'polypeptide(L)'
;MCISRIAFGKVFKKSDSPFKDNRFSEKILGPDFAFLLKAHGEAMPYFKSLKREIISVATFDGLKLDGLFVACPQTSSDTVILVHGYNSSPEGDFPVITRYYLENGFNVLCTNNRGGKNGDGDDITFGIFERLDTALWVDEIAKRHPDGNIVLHGVSLGGATVCMMSELTLKNVCAVISDCAYTSVRDEFDYTTKFVAGFTPRRSLEKMYRIFEKTHGLSVDEFTPLKAVANAKYPILFIHGKEDRFIPVSMAYELFDACPAKKELYIVEGAGHAASCVRNPAEYASRTLEFIKGCKR
;
A
#
# COMPACT_ATOMS: atom_id res chain seq x y z
N MET A 1 23.30 15.71 -18.30
CA MET A 1 22.74 15.04 -17.11
C MET A 1 22.44 13.59 -17.48
N CYS A 2 22.86 12.60 -16.67
CA CYS A 2 22.69 11.17 -17.03
C CYS A 2 21.22 10.78 -16.98
N ILE A 3 20.69 10.09 -18.00
CA ILE A 3 19.30 9.64 -18.11
C ILE A 3 18.86 8.90 -16.83
N SER A 4 19.75 8.08 -16.25
CA SER A 4 19.46 7.34 -15.01
C SER A 4 19.24 8.23 -13.77
N ARG A 5 19.85 9.43 -13.72
CA ARG A 5 19.58 10.42 -12.66
C ARG A 5 18.22 11.09 -12.82
N ILE A 6 17.83 11.36 -14.06
CA ILE A 6 16.49 11.91 -14.35
C ILE A 6 15.43 10.85 -14.00
N ALA A 7 15.65 9.59 -14.41
CA ALA A 7 14.75 8.49 -14.08
C ALA A 7 14.66 8.29 -12.56
N PHE A 8 15.79 8.30 -11.84
CA PHE A 8 15.81 8.23 -10.37
C PHE A 8 14.96 9.34 -9.75
N GLY A 9 15.17 10.60 -10.16
CA GLY A 9 14.41 11.74 -9.64
C GLY A 9 12.91 11.68 -9.96
N LYS A 10 12.50 10.99 -11.03
CA LYS A 10 11.08 10.81 -11.36
C LYS A 10 10.41 9.65 -10.62
N VAL A 11 11.18 8.66 -10.20
CA VAL A 11 10.68 7.39 -9.67
C VAL A 11 10.84 7.33 -8.16
N PHE A 12 11.99 7.70 -7.62
CA PHE A 12 12.29 7.61 -6.18
C PHE A 12 12.12 8.94 -5.44
N LYS A 13 11.64 9.95 -6.12
CA LYS A 13 11.36 11.26 -5.52
C LYS A 13 9.90 11.63 -5.70
N LYS A 14 9.39 12.38 -4.72
CA LYS A 14 8.10 13.04 -4.82
C LYS A 14 8.02 13.83 -6.14
N SER A 15 7.04 13.53 -6.93
CA SER A 15 6.85 14.18 -8.23
C SER A 15 5.36 14.36 -8.51
N ASP A 16 5.06 15.20 -9.49
CA ASP A 16 3.72 15.20 -10.06
C ASP A 16 3.44 13.80 -10.61
N SER A 17 2.31 13.21 -10.18
CA SER A 17 1.93 11.86 -10.57
C SER A 17 2.08 11.65 -12.07
N PRO A 18 2.79 10.61 -12.53
CA PRO A 18 2.83 10.24 -13.94
C PRO A 18 1.44 9.90 -14.50
N PHE A 19 0.47 9.68 -13.61
CA PHE A 19 -0.92 9.35 -13.93
C PHE A 19 -1.81 10.58 -14.19
N LYS A 20 -1.23 11.78 -14.32
CA LYS A 20 -1.98 12.98 -14.79
C LYS A 20 -2.36 12.92 -16.27
N ASP A 21 -1.61 12.17 -17.09
CA ASP A 21 -1.97 11.93 -18.48
C ASP A 21 -2.97 10.76 -18.55
N ASN A 22 -4.22 11.07 -18.85
CA ASN A 22 -5.30 10.08 -18.93
C ASN A 22 -4.98 8.90 -19.86
N ARG A 23 -4.27 9.12 -20.98
CA ARG A 23 -3.92 8.03 -21.93
C ARG A 23 -2.88 7.09 -21.34
N PHE A 24 -1.90 7.61 -20.61
CA PHE A 24 -0.88 6.78 -19.95
C PHE A 24 -1.51 6.01 -18.80
N SER A 25 -2.37 6.65 -18.03
CA SER A 25 -3.12 6.05 -16.93
C SER A 25 -4.03 4.92 -17.42
N GLU A 26 -4.82 5.13 -18.48
CA GLU A 26 -5.66 4.11 -19.08
C GLU A 26 -4.86 2.92 -19.62
N LYS A 27 -3.69 3.17 -20.22
CA LYS A 27 -2.82 2.10 -20.72
C LYS A 27 -2.30 1.21 -19.59
N ILE A 28 -1.90 1.79 -18.47
CA ILE A 28 -1.25 1.10 -17.35
C ILE A 28 -2.28 0.55 -16.36
N LEU A 29 -3.24 1.38 -15.94
CA LEU A 29 -4.24 1.02 -14.92
C LEU A 29 -5.42 0.23 -15.51
N GLY A 30 -5.51 0.20 -16.85
CA GLY A 30 -6.55 -0.55 -17.56
C GLY A 30 -7.89 0.19 -17.65
N PRO A 31 -8.93 -0.49 -18.21
CA PRO A 31 -10.25 0.12 -18.45
C PRO A 31 -10.97 0.51 -17.16
N ASP A 32 -10.60 -0.07 -16.02
CA ASP A 32 -11.23 0.20 -14.72
C ASP A 32 -10.81 1.54 -14.11
N PHE A 33 -9.81 2.22 -14.68
CA PHE A 33 -9.34 3.50 -14.14
C PHE A 33 -10.45 4.56 -14.05
N ALA A 34 -11.25 4.69 -15.10
CA ALA A 34 -12.41 5.61 -15.09
C ALA A 34 -13.47 5.20 -14.05
N PHE A 35 -13.66 3.89 -13.87
CA PHE A 35 -14.57 3.35 -12.86
C PHE A 35 -14.07 3.60 -11.45
N LEU A 36 -12.78 3.40 -11.19
CA LEU A 36 -12.11 3.71 -9.93
C LEU A 36 -12.26 5.19 -9.58
N LEU A 37 -11.96 6.10 -10.52
CA LEU A 37 -12.11 7.54 -10.32
C LEU A 37 -13.55 7.93 -9.99
N LYS A 38 -14.54 7.33 -10.68
CA LYS A 38 -15.95 7.58 -10.42
C LYS A 38 -16.34 7.13 -9.00
N ALA A 39 -16.00 5.90 -8.62
CA ALA A 39 -16.32 5.37 -7.29
C ALA A 39 -15.67 6.19 -6.16
N HIS A 40 -14.43 6.61 -6.32
CA HIS A 40 -13.76 7.50 -5.38
C HIS A 40 -14.42 8.89 -5.33
N GLY A 41 -14.80 9.44 -6.49
CA GLY A 41 -15.52 10.71 -6.56
C GLY A 41 -16.87 10.67 -5.83
N GLU A 42 -17.61 9.59 -5.96
CA GLU A 42 -18.89 9.37 -5.26
C GLU A 42 -18.71 9.18 -3.74
N ALA A 43 -17.63 8.55 -3.30
CA ALA A 43 -17.34 8.35 -1.89
C ALA A 43 -16.69 9.58 -1.21
N MET A 44 -16.10 10.49 -1.98
CA MET A 44 -15.36 11.65 -1.47
C MET A 44 -16.18 12.60 -0.57
N PRO A 45 -17.45 12.93 -0.85
CA PRO A 45 -18.26 13.78 0.05
C PRO A 45 -18.38 13.18 1.44
N TYR A 46 -18.65 11.88 1.54
CA TYR A 46 -18.68 11.17 2.82
C TYR A 46 -17.31 11.21 3.50
N PHE A 47 -16.24 10.82 2.78
CA PHE A 47 -14.87 10.84 3.32
C PHE A 47 -14.49 12.23 3.85
N LYS A 48 -14.84 13.31 3.15
CA LYS A 48 -14.57 14.69 3.59
C LYS A 48 -15.40 15.14 4.79
N SER A 49 -16.60 14.58 4.99
CA SER A 49 -17.48 14.92 6.12
C SER A 49 -17.05 14.28 7.45
N LEU A 50 -16.15 13.28 7.41
CA LEU A 50 -15.69 12.59 8.61
C LEU A 50 -14.95 13.54 9.55
N LYS A 51 -15.25 13.48 10.85
CA LYS A 51 -14.46 14.16 11.88
C LYS A 51 -13.11 13.45 12.01
N ARG A 52 -12.03 14.15 11.73
CA ARG A 52 -10.67 13.62 11.71
C ARG A 52 -9.84 14.25 12.80
N GLU A 53 -9.06 13.44 13.48
CA GLU A 53 -7.94 13.86 14.30
C GLU A 53 -6.65 13.70 13.47
N ILE A 54 -5.81 14.73 13.45
CA ILE A 54 -4.47 14.61 12.88
C ILE A 54 -3.55 14.14 14.00
N ILE A 55 -2.93 12.98 13.80
CA ILE A 55 -1.89 12.46 14.67
C ILE A 55 -0.57 12.45 13.92
N SER A 56 0.54 12.60 14.61
CA SER A 56 1.86 12.73 13.98
C SER A 56 2.85 11.77 14.60
N VAL A 57 3.76 11.24 13.77
CA VAL A 57 4.92 10.46 14.20
C VAL A 57 6.19 11.09 13.64
N ALA A 58 7.30 10.94 14.38
CA ALA A 58 8.63 11.35 13.93
C ALA A 58 9.41 10.13 13.48
N THR A 59 9.93 10.15 12.24
CA THR A 59 10.70 9.05 11.67
C THR A 59 12.14 9.05 12.19
N PHE A 60 12.86 7.95 11.97
CA PHE A 60 14.26 7.79 12.40
C PHE A 60 15.21 8.80 11.75
N ASP A 61 14.85 9.33 10.60
CA ASP A 61 15.61 10.33 9.81
C ASP A 61 15.04 11.75 9.92
N GLY A 62 14.11 11.98 10.87
CA GLY A 62 13.65 13.29 11.28
C GLY A 62 12.47 13.86 10.50
N LEU A 63 11.82 13.09 9.65
CA LEU A 63 10.57 13.50 9.01
C LEU A 63 9.44 13.53 10.04
N LYS A 64 8.50 14.45 9.84
CA LYS A 64 7.22 14.47 10.56
C LYS A 64 6.12 14.00 9.65
N LEU A 65 5.62 12.80 9.90
CA LEU A 65 4.51 12.25 9.13
C LEU A 65 3.20 12.44 9.89
N ASP A 66 2.19 12.92 9.19
CA ASP A 66 0.84 13.11 9.71
C ASP A 66 -0.09 11.99 9.21
N GLY A 67 -0.98 11.53 10.07
CA GLY A 67 -2.02 10.55 9.74
C GLY A 67 -3.41 11.09 10.10
N LEU A 68 -4.40 10.67 9.34
CA LEU A 68 -5.81 11.03 9.55
C LEU A 68 -6.48 9.93 10.35
N PHE A 69 -6.66 10.13 11.65
CA PHE A 69 -7.39 9.19 12.51
C PHE A 69 -8.88 9.55 12.53
N VAL A 70 -9.71 8.55 12.29
CA VAL A 70 -11.17 8.63 12.34
C VAL A 70 -11.67 7.60 13.35
N ALA A 71 -12.25 8.07 14.44
CA ALA A 71 -12.88 7.19 15.41
C ALA A 71 -14.16 6.58 14.84
N CYS A 72 -14.37 5.29 15.12
CA CYS A 72 -15.60 4.60 14.80
C CYS A 72 -16.79 5.25 15.55
N PRO A 73 -17.96 5.38 14.92
CA PRO A 73 -19.17 5.86 15.62
C PRO A 73 -19.56 5.00 16.83
N GLN A 74 -19.33 3.69 16.74
CA GLN A 74 -19.49 2.77 17.87
C GLN A 74 -18.20 2.77 18.72
N THR A 75 -18.31 2.57 20.03
CA THR A 75 -17.13 2.41 20.87
C THR A 75 -16.33 1.18 20.41
N SER A 76 -15.12 1.40 19.93
CA SER A 76 -14.21 0.36 19.45
C SER A 76 -12.78 0.65 19.83
N SER A 77 -12.05 -0.40 20.18
CA SER A 77 -10.59 -0.36 20.35
C SER A 77 -9.84 -0.89 19.14
N ASP A 78 -10.52 -1.61 18.24
CA ASP A 78 -9.91 -2.16 17.03
C ASP A 78 -9.67 -1.08 15.99
N THR A 79 -8.51 -1.11 15.33
CA THR A 79 -8.11 -0.08 14.37
C THR A 79 -7.55 -0.71 13.11
N VAL A 80 -7.96 -0.20 11.95
CA VAL A 80 -7.33 -0.49 10.66
C VAL A 80 -6.39 0.66 10.30
N ILE A 81 -5.12 0.34 10.03
CA ILE A 81 -4.13 1.27 9.48
C ILE A 81 -4.09 1.09 7.97
N LEU A 82 -4.47 2.14 7.24
CA LEU A 82 -4.53 2.17 5.78
C LEU A 82 -3.27 2.83 5.22
N VAL A 83 -2.52 2.09 4.38
CA VAL A 83 -1.24 2.51 3.78
C VAL A 83 -1.43 2.67 2.28
N HIS A 84 -1.35 3.92 1.80
CA HIS A 84 -1.63 4.27 0.40
C HIS A 84 -0.53 3.87 -0.58
N GLY A 85 -0.88 3.88 -1.87
CA GLY A 85 0.01 3.53 -2.97
C GLY A 85 1.04 4.61 -3.34
N TYR A 86 1.78 4.33 -4.39
CA TYR A 86 2.84 5.19 -4.91
C TYR A 86 2.32 6.59 -5.27
N ASN A 87 2.98 7.60 -4.72
CA ASN A 87 2.70 9.02 -4.98
C ASN A 87 1.22 9.42 -4.81
N SER A 88 0.51 8.70 -3.94
CA SER A 88 -0.90 8.90 -3.62
C SER A 88 -1.09 9.60 -2.27
N SER A 89 -2.30 9.57 -1.73
CA SER A 89 -2.70 10.14 -0.45
C SER A 89 -3.94 9.40 0.09
N PRO A 90 -4.33 9.61 1.35
CA PRO A 90 -5.59 9.11 1.90
C PRO A 90 -6.81 9.42 1.03
N GLU A 91 -6.88 10.63 0.47
CA GLU A 91 -7.95 11.06 -0.43
C GLU A 91 -7.90 10.36 -1.79
N GLY A 92 -6.71 9.93 -2.21
CA GLY A 92 -6.50 9.22 -3.47
C GLY A 92 -6.99 7.78 -3.44
N ASP A 93 -6.72 7.06 -2.35
CA ASP A 93 -6.90 5.61 -2.32
C ASP A 93 -8.05 5.13 -1.40
N PHE A 94 -8.43 5.89 -0.36
CA PHE A 94 -9.25 5.36 0.72
C PHE A 94 -10.68 5.89 0.88
N PRO A 95 -11.25 6.73 -0.01
CA PRO A 95 -12.60 7.25 0.18
C PRO A 95 -13.66 6.15 0.32
N VAL A 96 -13.54 5.07 -0.46
CA VAL A 96 -14.48 3.95 -0.45
C VAL A 96 -14.28 3.06 0.76
N ILE A 97 -13.03 2.59 0.99
CA ILE A 97 -12.75 1.54 1.96
C ILE A 97 -12.87 2.02 3.42
N THR A 98 -12.60 3.31 3.68
CA THR A 98 -12.76 3.91 5.02
C THR A 98 -14.17 3.73 5.54
N ARG A 99 -15.17 3.91 4.70
CA ARG A 99 -16.57 3.73 5.07
C ARG A 99 -16.87 2.32 5.54
N TYR A 100 -16.36 1.30 4.82
CA TYR A 100 -16.57 -0.10 5.19
C TYR A 100 -16.05 -0.42 6.58
N TYR A 101 -14.86 0.04 6.92
CA TYR A 101 -14.27 -0.22 8.22
C TYR A 101 -15.03 0.49 9.34
N LEU A 102 -15.37 1.77 9.15
CA LEU A 102 -16.14 2.54 10.14
C LEU A 102 -17.52 1.94 10.41
N GLU A 103 -18.24 1.51 9.36
CA GLU A 103 -19.56 0.87 9.47
C GLU A 103 -19.49 -0.51 10.15
N ASN A 104 -18.31 -1.15 10.17
CA ASN A 104 -18.10 -2.46 10.77
C ASN A 104 -17.30 -2.43 12.09
N GLY A 105 -17.30 -1.28 12.77
CA GLY A 105 -16.79 -1.15 14.12
C GLY A 105 -15.28 -1.05 14.25
N PHE A 106 -14.58 -0.55 13.23
CA PHE A 106 -13.15 -0.26 13.29
C PHE A 106 -12.88 1.24 13.30
N ASN A 107 -11.99 1.69 14.16
CA ASN A 107 -11.31 2.97 13.94
C ASN A 107 -10.46 2.85 12.68
N VAL A 108 -10.24 3.97 11.99
CA VAL A 108 -9.41 4.01 10.79
C VAL A 108 -8.32 5.05 10.95
N LEU A 109 -7.07 4.65 10.71
CA LEU A 109 -5.94 5.54 10.55
C LEU A 109 -5.48 5.48 9.09
N CYS A 110 -5.64 6.57 8.34
CA CYS A 110 -5.07 6.71 7.01
C CYS A 110 -3.72 7.42 7.13
N THR A 111 -2.63 6.71 6.79
CA THR A 111 -1.27 7.26 6.87
C THR A 111 -0.96 8.17 5.69
N ASN A 112 -0.14 9.20 5.90
CA ASN A 112 0.59 9.86 4.82
C ASN A 112 2.00 9.28 4.80
N ASN A 113 2.35 8.58 3.72
CA ASN A 113 3.66 7.96 3.58
C ASN A 113 4.72 9.01 3.21
N ARG A 114 5.99 8.78 3.60
CA ARG A 114 7.12 9.61 3.15
C ARG A 114 7.11 9.77 1.64
N GLY A 115 7.48 10.94 1.14
CA GLY A 115 7.50 11.24 -0.30
C GLY A 115 6.14 11.14 -1.01
N GLY A 116 5.06 10.77 -0.31
CA GLY A 116 3.70 10.77 -0.84
C GLY A 116 3.17 12.20 -1.04
N LYS A 117 2.00 12.33 -1.66
CA LYS A 117 1.44 13.64 -2.02
C LYS A 117 1.31 14.60 -0.84
N ASN A 118 0.85 14.11 0.32
CA ASN A 118 0.68 14.88 1.55
C ASN A 118 1.75 14.53 2.60
N GLY A 119 2.65 13.59 2.32
CA GLY A 119 3.72 13.17 3.23
C GLY A 119 4.89 14.16 3.25
N ASP A 120 5.63 14.17 4.34
CA ASP A 120 6.89 14.88 4.46
C ASP A 120 8.02 14.14 3.72
N GLY A 121 9.13 14.85 3.45
CA GLY A 121 10.26 14.33 2.68
C GLY A 121 9.96 14.22 1.19
N ASP A 122 11.02 13.97 0.43
CA ASP A 122 10.96 13.86 -1.03
C ASP A 122 11.17 12.43 -1.53
N ASP A 123 11.70 11.53 -0.69
CA ASP A 123 12.10 10.20 -1.10
C ASP A 123 10.98 9.17 -0.93
N ILE A 124 10.75 8.39 -1.98
CA ILE A 124 9.90 7.20 -1.97
C ILE A 124 10.83 5.99 -2.04
N THR A 125 10.80 5.14 -1.02
CA THR A 125 11.74 4.02 -0.90
C THR A 125 11.12 2.65 -1.19
N PHE A 126 9.95 2.66 -1.81
CA PHE A 126 9.24 1.44 -2.23
C PHE A 126 9.04 0.42 -1.11
N GLY A 127 8.63 0.92 0.05
CA GLY A 127 8.33 0.12 1.23
C GLY A 127 9.53 -0.09 2.17
N ILE A 128 10.78 0.18 1.75
CA ILE A 128 11.97 -0.08 2.56
C ILE A 128 11.98 0.77 3.85
N PHE A 129 11.78 2.07 3.75
CA PHE A 129 11.64 2.94 4.92
C PHE A 129 10.19 3.10 5.34
N GLU A 130 9.24 3.07 4.37
CA GLU A 130 7.81 3.17 4.64
C GLU A 130 7.34 2.10 5.65
N ARG A 131 7.94 0.88 5.65
CA ARG A 131 7.63 -0.16 6.63
C ARG A 131 8.02 0.23 8.07
N LEU A 132 9.13 0.97 8.22
CA LEU A 132 9.59 1.46 9.52
C LEU A 132 8.71 2.63 10.00
N ASP A 133 8.34 3.52 9.09
CA ASP A 133 7.42 4.61 9.38
C ASP A 133 6.04 4.08 9.79
N THR A 134 5.55 3.06 9.06
CA THR A 134 4.25 2.46 9.38
C THR A 134 4.29 1.71 10.71
N ALA A 135 5.44 1.17 11.13
CA ALA A 135 5.59 0.58 12.46
C ALA A 135 5.42 1.61 13.60
N LEU A 136 5.82 2.87 13.38
CA LEU A 136 5.57 3.95 14.35
C LEU A 136 4.07 4.22 14.54
N TRP A 137 3.28 4.11 13.45
CA TRP A 137 1.84 4.22 13.53
C TRP A 137 1.21 3.07 14.32
N VAL A 138 1.74 1.84 14.16
CA VAL A 138 1.32 0.68 14.96
C VAL A 138 1.57 0.95 16.44
N ASP A 139 2.75 1.45 16.80
CA ASP A 139 3.10 1.78 18.18
C ASP A 139 2.20 2.88 18.75
N GLU A 140 1.88 3.90 17.95
CA GLU A 140 0.98 4.99 18.38
C GLU A 140 -0.45 4.48 18.63
N ILE A 141 -0.99 3.66 17.74
CA ILE A 141 -2.32 3.07 17.91
C ILE A 141 -2.34 2.08 19.09
N ALA A 142 -1.28 1.29 19.28
CA ALA A 142 -1.18 0.37 20.42
C ALA A 142 -1.06 1.08 21.77
N LYS A 143 -0.59 2.33 21.83
CA LYS A 143 -0.64 3.18 23.02
C LYS A 143 -2.04 3.71 23.28
N ARG A 144 -2.75 4.14 22.23
CA ARG A 144 -4.12 4.68 22.33
C ARG A 144 -5.14 3.62 22.69
N HIS A 145 -4.99 2.43 22.13
CA HIS A 145 -5.88 1.28 22.27
C HIS A 145 -5.10 0.03 22.66
N PRO A 146 -4.62 -0.07 23.93
CA PRO A 146 -3.71 -1.15 24.33
C PRO A 146 -4.30 -2.56 24.23
N ASP A 147 -5.62 -2.68 24.32
CA ASP A 147 -6.35 -3.94 24.23
C ASP A 147 -6.99 -4.19 22.85
N GLY A 148 -6.82 -3.23 21.91
CA GLY A 148 -7.40 -3.32 20.58
C GLY A 148 -6.56 -4.14 19.62
N ASN A 149 -7.22 -4.76 18.65
CA ASN A 149 -6.54 -5.40 17.52
C ASN A 149 -6.20 -4.35 16.45
N ILE A 150 -5.03 -4.51 15.82
CA ILE A 150 -4.58 -3.68 14.70
C ILE A 150 -4.56 -4.53 13.44
N VAL A 151 -5.17 -4.01 12.40
CA VAL A 151 -5.11 -4.57 11.04
C VAL A 151 -4.29 -3.63 10.17
N LEU A 152 -3.31 -4.18 9.46
CA LEU A 152 -2.56 -3.44 8.44
C LEU A 152 -3.21 -3.70 7.08
N HIS A 153 -3.62 -2.66 6.39
CA HIS A 153 -4.17 -2.79 5.05
C HIS A 153 -3.50 -1.81 4.09
N GLY A 154 -2.84 -2.33 3.09
CA GLY A 154 -2.11 -1.54 2.09
C GLY A 154 -2.58 -1.83 0.67
N VAL A 155 -2.49 -0.80 -0.19
CA VAL A 155 -2.82 -0.87 -1.61
C VAL A 155 -1.56 -0.57 -2.43
N SER A 156 -1.24 -1.40 -3.43
CA SER A 156 -0.10 -1.20 -4.33
C SER A 156 1.23 -1.10 -3.56
N LEU A 157 1.98 0.02 -3.62
CA LEU A 157 3.13 0.27 -2.76
C LEU A 157 2.80 0.07 -1.28
N GLY A 158 1.61 0.51 -0.83
CA GLY A 158 1.15 0.25 0.53
C GLY A 158 0.97 -1.24 0.82
N GLY A 159 0.45 -2.01 -0.16
CA GLY A 159 0.34 -3.47 -0.09
C GLY A 159 1.71 -4.15 0.05
N ALA A 160 2.69 -3.70 -0.73
CA ALA A 160 4.08 -4.15 -0.60
C ALA A 160 4.69 -3.77 0.77
N THR A 161 4.40 -2.55 1.25
CA THR A 161 4.86 -2.08 2.57
C THR A 161 4.34 -2.97 3.69
N VAL A 162 3.03 -3.27 3.73
CA VAL A 162 2.47 -4.12 4.78
C VAL A 162 2.93 -5.59 4.67
N CYS A 163 3.21 -6.08 3.45
CA CYS A 163 3.91 -7.36 3.25
C CYS A 163 5.28 -7.33 3.92
N MET A 164 6.09 -6.28 3.71
CA MET A 164 7.40 -6.15 4.35
C MET A 164 7.32 -6.00 5.87
N MET A 165 6.21 -5.49 6.39
CA MET A 165 5.98 -5.43 7.84
C MET A 165 5.64 -6.78 8.46
N SER A 166 5.21 -7.77 7.66
CA SER A 166 4.75 -9.07 8.17
C SER A 166 5.83 -9.87 8.91
N GLU A 167 7.11 -9.63 8.63
CA GLU A 167 8.25 -10.25 9.34
C GLU A 167 8.64 -9.54 10.65
N LEU A 168 8.17 -8.30 10.87
CA LEU A 168 8.49 -7.53 12.06
C LEU A 168 7.74 -8.06 13.28
N THR A 169 8.21 -7.72 14.49
CA THR A 169 7.45 -7.96 15.72
C THR A 169 6.70 -6.70 16.08
N LEU A 170 5.39 -6.69 15.85
CA LEU A 170 4.51 -5.54 15.99
C LEU A 170 3.48 -5.78 17.09
N LYS A 171 3.21 -4.74 17.89
CA LYS A 171 2.27 -4.85 18.99
C LYS A 171 0.83 -4.83 18.48
N ASN A 172 0.00 -5.75 18.98
CA ASN A 172 -1.43 -5.85 18.71
C ASN A 172 -1.83 -6.09 17.24
N VAL A 173 -0.89 -6.27 16.32
CA VAL A 173 -1.23 -6.62 14.94
C VAL A 173 -1.80 -8.05 14.91
N CYS A 174 -2.98 -8.20 14.32
CA CYS A 174 -3.67 -9.49 14.20
C CYS A 174 -3.78 -9.98 12.76
N ALA A 175 -3.79 -9.08 11.78
CA ALA A 175 -3.93 -9.42 10.37
C ALA A 175 -3.25 -8.40 9.45
N VAL A 176 -2.83 -8.86 8.28
CA VAL A 176 -2.32 -8.05 7.17
C VAL A 176 -3.21 -8.26 5.96
N ILE A 177 -3.59 -7.19 5.28
CA ILE A 177 -4.32 -7.21 4.02
C ILE A 177 -3.47 -6.49 2.98
N SER A 178 -3.06 -7.22 1.96
CA SER A 178 -2.20 -6.73 0.89
C SER A 178 -2.96 -6.76 -0.43
N ASP A 179 -3.36 -5.59 -0.94
CA ASP A 179 -4.03 -5.46 -2.22
C ASP A 179 -3.04 -4.99 -3.28
N CYS A 180 -2.96 -5.73 -4.39
CA CYS A 180 -2.15 -5.52 -5.59
C CYS A 180 -0.66 -5.21 -5.32
N ALA A 181 -0.02 -5.93 -4.38
CA ALA A 181 1.40 -5.78 -4.08
C ALA A 181 2.30 -6.44 -5.13
N TYR A 182 3.51 -5.88 -5.29
CA TYR A 182 4.60 -6.48 -6.08
C TYR A 182 5.50 -7.37 -5.21
N THR A 183 6.31 -8.23 -5.88
CA THR A 183 7.27 -9.15 -5.23
C THR A 183 8.57 -8.44 -4.84
N SER A 184 9.07 -7.57 -5.72
CA SER A 184 10.24 -6.72 -5.51
C SER A 184 10.21 -5.50 -6.41
N VAL A 185 11.00 -4.48 -6.09
CA VAL A 185 11.19 -3.28 -6.94
C VAL A 185 11.75 -3.66 -8.31
N ARG A 186 12.63 -4.67 -8.36
CA ARG A 186 13.20 -5.14 -9.64
C ARG A 186 12.16 -5.79 -10.52
N ASP A 187 11.38 -6.71 -9.98
CA ASP A 187 10.37 -7.44 -10.74
C ASP A 187 9.32 -6.47 -11.29
N GLU A 188 8.89 -5.51 -10.46
CA GLU A 188 7.96 -4.45 -10.83
C GLU A 188 8.51 -3.61 -12.00
N PHE A 189 9.75 -3.12 -11.91
CA PHE A 189 10.34 -2.28 -12.95
C PHE A 189 10.69 -3.06 -14.22
N ASP A 190 11.12 -4.31 -14.11
CA ASP A 190 11.35 -5.17 -15.25
C ASP A 190 10.05 -5.42 -16.01
N TYR A 191 8.95 -5.71 -15.29
CA TYR A 191 7.63 -5.89 -15.90
C TYR A 191 7.11 -4.60 -16.51
N THR A 192 7.04 -3.52 -15.75
CA THR A 192 6.46 -2.24 -16.18
C THR A 192 7.23 -1.64 -17.37
N THR A 193 8.56 -1.65 -17.32
CA THR A 193 9.35 -1.14 -18.46
C THR A 193 9.18 -1.98 -19.71
N LYS A 194 9.11 -3.31 -19.57
CA LYS A 194 8.84 -4.22 -20.69
C LYS A 194 7.43 -4.00 -21.25
N PHE A 195 6.44 -3.82 -20.40
CA PHE A 195 5.05 -3.57 -20.81
C PHE A 195 4.89 -2.21 -21.54
N VAL A 196 5.53 -1.15 -21.02
CA VAL A 196 5.39 0.21 -21.56
C VAL A 196 6.25 0.42 -22.80
N ALA A 197 7.52 0.01 -22.77
CA ALA A 197 8.53 0.28 -23.80
C ALA A 197 8.83 -0.91 -24.73
N GLY A 198 8.29 -2.10 -24.43
CA GLY A 198 8.55 -3.34 -25.18
C GLY A 198 9.88 -4.02 -24.84
N PHE A 199 10.70 -3.46 -23.98
CA PHE A 199 11.98 -4.02 -23.53
C PHE A 199 12.34 -3.54 -22.12
N THR A 200 13.21 -4.29 -21.45
CA THR A 200 13.75 -3.93 -20.14
C THR A 200 15.08 -3.21 -20.29
N PRO A 201 15.20 -1.92 -19.94
CA PRO A 201 16.45 -1.15 -20.07
C PRO A 201 17.42 -1.45 -18.91
N ARG A 202 17.86 -2.71 -18.76
CA ARG A 202 18.61 -3.23 -17.60
C ARG A 202 19.79 -2.35 -17.16
N ARG A 203 20.62 -1.86 -18.11
CA ARG A 203 21.76 -0.99 -17.77
C ARG A 203 21.34 0.33 -17.13
N SER A 204 20.18 0.88 -17.52
CA SER A 204 19.65 2.11 -16.93
C SER A 204 19.03 1.87 -15.58
N LEU A 205 18.32 0.76 -15.40
CA LEU A 205 17.76 0.33 -14.12
C LEU A 205 18.88 0.05 -13.10
N GLU A 206 19.92 -0.70 -13.48
CA GLU A 206 21.06 -0.95 -12.59
C GLU A 206 21.78 0.32 -12.14
N LYS A 207 21.93 1.31 -13.03
CA LYS A 207 22.48 2.61 -12.64
C LYS A 207 21.55 3.37 -11.67
N MET A 208 20.25 3.25 -11.86
CA MET A 208 19.25 3.86 -10.99
C MET A 208 19.26 3.21 -9.60
N TYR A 209 19.33 1.87 -9.50
CA TYR A 209 19.47 1.15 -8.24
C TYR A 209 20.77 1.49 -7.49
N ARG A 210 21.89 1.66 -8.21
CA ARG A 210 23.14 2.14 -7.60
C ARG A 210 23.05 3.58 -7.07
N ILE A 211 22.24 4.44 -7.70
CA ILE A 211 21.98 5.79 -7.17
C ILE A 211 21.15 5.66 -5.89
N PHE A 212 20.13 4.81 -5.87
CA PHE A 212 19.34 4.52 -4.68
C PHE A 212 20.22 4.07 -3.52
N GLU A 213 21.07 3.04 -3.76
CA GLU A 213 22.00 2.49 -2.76
C GLU A 213 22.95 3.57 -2.21
N LYS A 214 23.53 4.41 -3.09
CA LYS A 214 24.39 5.51 -2.66
C LYS A 214 23.65 6.59 -1.87
N THR A 215 22.38 6.80 -2.15
CA THR A 215 21.57 7.83 -1.49
C THR A 215 21.08 7.37 -0.11
N HIS A 216 20.68 6.10 0.00
CA HIS A 216 20.00 5.58 1.19
C HIS A 216 20.84 4.60 2.01
N GLY A 217 22.03 4.18 1.51
CA GLY A 217 22.90 3.22 2.18
C GLY A 217 22.40 1.77 2.15
N LEU A 218 21.32 1.49 1.41
CA LEU A 218 20.65 0.19 1.33
C LEU A 218 20.37 -0.16 -0.14
N SER A 219 20.48 -1.44 -0.49
CA SER A 219 20.08 -1.95 -1.80
C SER A 219 18.54 -2.06 -1.90
N VAL A 220 17.98 -1.85 -3.09
CA VAL A 220 16.56 -2.14 -3.37
C VAL A 220 16.21 -3.62 -3.19
N ASP A 221 17.21 -4.49 -3.16
CA ASP A 221 17.07 -5.94 -3.00
C ASP A 221 17.22 -6.40 -1.54
N GLU A 222 17.59 -5.50 -0.63
CA GLU A 222 17.85 -5.88 0.76
C GLU A 222 16.58 -6.29 1.48
N PHE A 223 15.55 -5.48 1.31
CA PHE A 223 14.21 -5.75 1.84
C PHE A 223 13.21 -5.81 0.67
N THR A 224 12.54 -6.93 0.52
CA THR A 224 11.51 -7.10 -0.51
C THR A 224 10.25 -7.73 0.08
N PRO A 225 9.06 -7.44 -0.47
CA PRO A 225 7.84 -8.11 -0.04
C PRO A 225 7.95 -9.63 -0.05
N LEU A 226 8.53 -10.21 -1.11
CA LEU A 226 8.68 -11.66 -1.25
C LEU A 226 9.54 -12.28 -0.14
N LYS A 227 10.66 -11.65 0.22
CA LYS A 227 11.52 -12.11 1.33
C LYS A 227 10.81 -12.00 2.66
N ALA A 228 10.09 -10.90 2.89
CA ALA A 228 9.43 -10.65 4.15
C ALA A 228 8.24 -11.59 4.38
N VAL A 229 7.41 -11.84 3.36
CA VAL A 229 6.28 -12.76 3.52
C VAL A 229 6.73 -14.22 3.75
N ALA A 230 7.91 -14.61 3.28
CA ALA A 230 8.50 -15.91 3.59
C ALA A 230 8.84 -16.08 5.09
N ASN A 231 8.90 -14.98 5.85
CA ASN A 231 9.11 -14.93 7.29
C ASN A 231 7.91 -14.34 8.04
N ALA A 232 6.73 -14.35 7.42
CA ALA A 232 5.54 -13.71 7.96
C ALA A 232 5.12 -14.28 9.31
N LYS A 233 4.87 -13.40 10.27
CA LYS A 233 4.42 -13.70 11.63
C LYS A 233 2.91 -13.55 11.82
N TYR A 234 2.23 -12.91 10.86
CA TYR A 234 0.80 -12.60 10.92
C TYR A 234 0.04 -13.27 9.79
N PRO A 235 -1.24 -13.58 10.00
CA PRO A 235 -2.13 -13.97 8.91
C PRO A 235 -2.15 -12.90 7.80
N ILE A 236 -2.11 -13.32 6.53
CA ILE A 236 -2.13 -12.41 5.39
C ILE A 236 -3.26 -12.77 4.42
N LEU A 237 -4.12 -11.80 4.11
CA LEU A 237 -5.03 -11.84 2.97
C LEU A 237 -4.37 -11.13 1.79
N PHE A 238 -4.06 -11.88 0.74
CA PHE A 238 -3.59 -11.34 -0.52
C PHE A 238 -4.79 -11.11 -1.44
N ILE A 239 -4.93 -9.87 -1.93
CA ILE A 239 -5.98 -9.47 -2.89
C ILE A 239 -5.29 -8.97 -4.14
N HIS A 240 -5.84 -9.30 -5.33
CA HIS A 240 -5.29 -8.79 -6.58
C HIS A 240 -6.34 -8.78 -7.69
N GLY A 241 -6.32 -7.73 -8.50
CA GLY A 241 -7.12 -7.70 -9.71
C GLY A 241 -6.53 -8.62 -10.78
N LYS A 242 -7.35 -9.47 -11.39
CA LYS A 242 -6.89 -10.43 -12.40
C LYS A 242 -6.34 -9.75 -13.65
N GLU A 243 -6.93 -8.63 -14.05
CA GLU A 243 -6.58 -7.84 -15.21
C GLU A 243 -5.59 -6.70 -14.90
N ASP A 244 -4.92 -6.77 -13.75
CA ASP A 244 -3.89 -5.80 -13.39
C ASP A 244 -2.73 -5.85 -14.41
N ARG A 245 -2.56 -4.73 -15.12
CA ARG A 245 -1.53 -4.56 -16.15
C ARG A 245 -0.31 -3.79 -15.65
N PHE A 246 -0.42 -3.23 -14.44
CA PHE A 246 0.68 -2.50 -13.82
C PHE A 246 1.52 -3.42 -12.96
N ILE A 247 0.89 -4.17 -12.06
CA ILE A 247 1.50 -5.24 -11.28
C ILE A 247 0.82 -6.56 -11.66
N PRO A 248 1.50 -7.49 -12.34
CA PRO A 248 0.84 -8.68 -12.82
C PRO A 248 0.37 -9.58 -11.67
N VAL A 249 -0.80 -10.17 -11.83
CA VAL A 249 -1.42 -11.08 -10.83
C VAL A 249 -0.52 -12.25 -10.43
N SER A 250 0.45 -12.64 -11.27
CA SER A 250 1.45 -13.66 -10.94
C SER A 250 2.24 -13.32 -9.68
N MET A 251 2.49 -12.03 -9.42
CA MET A 251 3.18 -11.60 -8.21
C MET A 251 2.37 -11.90 -6.93
N ALA A 252 1.03 -11.83 -7.00
CA ALA A 252 0.19 -12.22 -5.86
C ALA A 252 0.28 -13.73 -5.59
N TYR A 253 0.34 -14.56 -6.63
CA TYR A 253 0.55 -16.01 -6.47
C TYR A 253 1.92 -16.30 -5.85
N GLU A 254 2.98 -15.63 -6.30
CA GLU A 254 4.34 -15.80 -5.75
C GLU A 254 4.40 -15.40 -4.27
N LEU A 255 3.80 -14.26 -3.89
CA LEU A 255 3.71 -13.82 -2.50
C LEU A 255 2.90 -14.81 -1.66
N PHE A 256 1.76 -15.26 -2.17
CA PHE A 256 0.93 -16.25 -1.49
C PHE A 256 1.70 -17.55 -1.28
N ASP A 257 2.34 -18.10 -2.30
CA ASP A 257 3.05 -19.38 -2.22
C ASP A 257 4.21 -19.31 -1.22
N ALA A 258 4.94 -18.19 -1.19
CA ALA A 258 6.07 -18.00 -0.27
C ALA A 258 5.66 -17.84 1.21
N CYS A 259 4.43 -17.44 1.51
CA CYS A 259 4.00 -17.13 2.87
C CYS A 259 3.71 -18.43 3.68
N PRO A 260 4.39 -18.70 4.82
CA PRO A 260 4.15 -19.86 5.66
C PRO A 260 3.03 -19.66 6.68
N ALA A 261 2.63 -18.41 6.95
CA ALA A 261 1.58 -18.10 7.92
C ALA A 261 0.18 -18.46 7.40
N LYS A 262 -0.84 -18.36 8.27
CA LYS A 262 -2.24 -18.45 7.82
C LYS A 262 -2.45 -17.44 6.71
N LYS A 263 -2.97 -17.87 5.57
CA LYS A 263 -3.11 -17.04 4.37
C LYS A 263 -4.37 -17.35 3.61
N GLU A 264 -4.89 -16.33 2.95
CA GLU A 264 -5.98 -16.43 1.97
C GLU A 264 -5.61 -15.64 0.72
N LEU A 265 -6.16 -16.05 -0.42
CA LEU A 265 -5.98 -15.38 -1.71
C LEU A 265 -7.34 -15.06 -2.31
N TYR A 266 -7.52 -13.79 -2.69
CA TYR A 266 -8.72 -13.32 -3.36
C TYR A 266 -8.35 -12.62 -4.68
N ILE A 267 -8.55 -13.33 -5.78
CA ILE A 267 -8.35 -12.77 -7.13
C ILE A 267 -9.69 -12.24 -7.62
N VAL A 268 -9.72 -10.93 -7.97
CA VAL A 268 -10.91 -10.22 -8.40
C VAL A 268 -11.00 -10.21 -9.91
N GLU A 269 -11.92 -11.00 -10.45
CA GLU A 269 -12.18 -11.06 -11.89
C GLU A 269 -12.63 -9.68 -12.42
N GLY A 270 -12.09 -9.27 -13.56
CA GLY A 270 -12.41 -8.00 -14.20
C GLY A 270 -11.85 -6.78 -13.52
N ALA A 271 -11.03 -6.91 -12.46
CA ALA A 271 -10.40 -5.80 -11.78
C ALA A 271 -9.00 -5.53 -12.33
N GLY A 272 -8.72 -4.27 -12.65
CA GLY A 272 -7.38 -3.75 -12.94
C GLY A 272 -6.63 -3.34 -11.66
N HIS A 273 -5.54 -2.57 -11.83
CA HIS A 273 -4.70 -2.11 -10.71
C HIS A 273 -5.48 -1.27 -9.70
N ALA A 274 -5.39 -1.62 -8.41
CA ALA A 274 -6.05 -0.96 -7.29
C ALA A 274 -7.59 -0.88 -7.41
N ALA A 275 -8.20 -1.63 -8.34
CA ALA A 275 -9.63 -1.60 -8.58
C ALA A 275 -10.42 -2.71 -7.87
N SER A 276 -9.77 -3.59 -7.11
CA SER A 276 -10.38 -4.75 -6.45
C SER A 276 -11.56 -4.35 -5.57
N CYS A 277 -11.38 -3.33 -4.72
CA CYS A 277 -12.39 -2.85 -3.79
C CYS A 277 -13.63 -2.27 -4.51
N VAL A 278 -13.44 -1.56 -5.61
CA VAL A 278 -14.54 -0.89 -6.32
C VAL A 278 -15.23 -1.80 -7.33
N ARG A 279 -14.54 -2.82 -7.83
CA ARG A 279 -15.08 -3.76 -8.83
C ARG A 279 -16.13 -4.69 -8.24
N ASN A 280 -15.87 -5.21 -7.05
CA ASN A 280 -16.81 -6.06 -6.32
C ASN A 280 -16.86 -5.67 -4.84
N PRO A 281 -17.46 -4.51 -4.50
CA PRO A 281 -17.37 -3.93 -3.16
C PRO A 281 -17.97 -4.83 -2.06
N ALA A 282 -19.06 -5.50 -2.35
CA ALA A 282 -19.74 -6.36 -1.35
C ALA A 282 -18.89 -7.59 -1.01
N GLU A 283 -18.35 -8.28 -2.01
CA GLU A 283 -17.50 -9.45 -1.79
C GLU A 283 -16.15 -9.04 -1.18
N TYR A 284 -15.55 -7.92 -1.66
CA TYR A 284 -14.32 -7.39 -1.09
C TYR A 284 -14.48 -7.11 0.41
N ALA A 285 -15.56 -6.44 0.80
CA ALA A 285 -15.86 -6.15 2.20
C ALA A 285 -16.09 -7.45 3.00
N SER A 286 -16.91 -8.39 2.49
CA SER A 286 -17.16 -9.69 3.14
C SER A 286 -15.87 -10.44 3.36
N ARG A 287 -15.05 -10.64 2.32
CA ARG A 287 -13.77 -11.36 2.40
C ARG A 287 -12.80 -10.75 3.41
N THR A 288 -12.64 -9.42 3.36
CA THR A 288 -11.75 -8.73 4.29
C THR A 288 -12.22 -8.82 5.73
N LEU A 289 -13.51 -8.61 5.99
CA LEU A 289 -14.07 -8.65 7.34
C LEU A 289 -14.09 -10.06 7.93
N GLU A 290 -14.44 -11.07 7.14
CA GLU A 290 -14.41 -12.49 7.57
C GLU A 290 -12.99 -12.92 7.91
N PHE A 291 -12.02 -12.58 7.07
CA PHE A 291 -10.61 -12.85 7.34
C PHE A 291 -10.16 -12.21 8.66
N ILE A 292 -10.43 -10.92 8.85
CA ILE A 292 -10.07 -10.19 10.07
C ILE A 292 -10.73 -10.84 11.29
N LYS A 293 -12.03 -11.18 11.20
CA LYS A 293 -12.77 -11.84 12.29
C LYS A 293 -12.13 -13.17 12.71
N GLY A 294 -11.62 -13.93 11.74
CA GLY A 294 -10.91 -15.18 11.99
C GLY A 294 -9.49 -15.04 12.53
N CYS A 295 -8.99 -13.79 12.67
CA CYS A 295 -7.64 -13.47 13.13
C CYS A 295 -7.59 -12.66 14.45
N LYS A 296 -8.72 -12.09 14.88
CA LYS A 296 -8.78 -11.36 16.17
C LYS A 296 -8.42 -12.26 17.35
N ARG A 297 -7.79 -11.66 18.34
CA ARG A 297 -7.42 -12.30 19.62
C ARG A 297 -8.60 -12.33 20.57
#